data_62da9e261dde11e68a677e343c5723c2
#
_entry.id   62da9e261dde11e68a677e343c5723c2
#
_cell.length_a   1.000
_cell.length_b   1.000
_cell.length_c   1.000
_cell.angle_alpha   90.00
_cell.angle_beta   90.00
_cell.angle_gamma   90.00
#
_symmetry.space_group_name_H-M   'P 1'
#
loop_
_entity.id
_entity.type
_entity.pdbx_description
1 polymer ?
#
loop_
_entity_poly.entity_id
_entity_poly.type
_entity_poly.pdbx_seq_one_letter_code
_entity_poly.pdbx_strand_id
1 'polypeptide(L)'
;MKDALPELNGKDYIEKLNDDYDIRFCRLDEFDELIEFIDKYWRKNHIFVLSKEMFDFQHLNLEENRYDFVIAKHRESGEIHSCFGFVTTHHFDPEIKPIIIWPAIWKTRDDIKVKGLGVSLFYYFKENLPVENISALGISPIALSIYKHWGFETGKIRHYVFPNQNLEEYYLCENIDRIEKRAMNDDDLKMVEINQEEYEAIGEDEEVFSNISRYKSKKYYISRFFKHPMYKYVFYALKDGEHVRAIIIARECGYKGHKCLRIVDYIGDVRYLGSVNHQLTDLMEEKKYEYIDLVEVGSDDDDLHAANFIDKDEVEGLVIPNYFEPFEKRNIYLDYAMRTVSDDKAIFFKADSDQDRPNMLVNEM
;
A
#
# COMPACT_ATOMS: atom_id res chain seq x y z
N MET A 1 19.21 -5.53 21.56
CA MET A 1 18.39 -4.32 21.66
C MET A 1 18.84 -3.38 20.58
N LYS A 2 18.16 -3.33 19.43
CA LYS A 2 18.33 -2.21 18.53
C LYS A 2 17.65 -1.05 19.22
N ASP A 3 18.48 -0.14 19.74
CA ASP A 3 18.01 1.04 20.45
C ASP A 3 17.04 1.84 19.58
N ALA A 4 16.11 2.50 20.24
CA ALA A 4 15.12 3.41 19.68
C ALA A 4 15.63 4.11 18.41
N LEU A 5 14.72 4.45 17.49
CA LEU A 5 15.02 5.28 16.31
C LEU A 5 16.10 6.30 16.68
N PRO A 6 17.28 6.43 15.98
CA PRO A 6 18.36 7.25 16.45
C PRO A 6 17.81 8.58 16.96
N GLU A 7 18.34 9.08 18.06
CA GLU A 7 18.10 10.43 18.52
C GLU A 7 18.49 11.41 17.39
N LEU A 8 17.60 11.52 16.46
CA LEU A 8 17.60 12.66 15.57
C LEU A 8 17.15 13.81 16.48
N ASN A 9 18.00 14.78 16.71
CA ASN A 9 17.72 15.98 17.52
C ASN A 9 16.63 16.82 16.83
N GLY A 10 15.40 16.28 16.80
CA GLY A 10 14.25 16.91 16.15
C GLY A 10 13.81 18.16 16.86
N LYS A 11 13.96 18.22 18.19
CA LYS A 11 13.63 19.39 18.99
C LYS A 11 14.31 20.65 18.49
N ASP A 12 15.61 20.59 18.21
CA ASP A 12 16.36 21.75 17.72
C ASP A 12 15.82 22.28 16.37
N TYR A 13 15.29 21.41 15.50
CA TYR A 13 14.71 21.83 14.23
C TYR A 13 13.35 22.48 14.40
N ILE A 14 12.51 21.93 15.28
CA ILE A 14 11.18 22.46 15.57
C ILE A 14 11.32 23.79 16.30
N GLU A 15 12.17 23.87 17.34
CA GLU A 15 12.38 25.07 18.11
C GLU A 15 12.86 26.26 17.25
N LYS A 16 13.77 26.03 16.30
CA LYS A 16 14.24 27.05 15.35
C LYS A 16 13.19 27.62 14.42
N LEU A 17 12.11 26.85 14.20
CA LEU A 17 11.02 27.22 13.28
C LEU A 17 9.78 27.75 14.00
N ASN A 18 9.72 27.63 15.33
CA ASN A 18 8.53 27.99 16.13
C ASN A 18 8.14 29.48 16.07
N ASP A 19 9.09 30.36 15.80
CA ASP A 19 8.79 31.78 15.66
C ASP A 19 7.97 32.09 14.41
N ASP A 20 8.27 31.37 13.30
CA ASP A 20 7.65 31.60 12.00
C ASP A 20 6.51 30.61 11.71
N TYR A 21 6.53 29.42 12.31
CA TYR A 21 5.62 28.33 11.98
C TYR A 21 4.90 27.76 13.21
N ASP A 22 3.63 27.39 12.98
CA ASP A 22 2.85 26.54 13.86
C ASP A 22 2.89 25.11 13.28
N ILE A 23 3.73 24.24 13.89
CA ILE A 23 3.90 22.85 13.45
C ILE A 23 3.09 21.96 14.37
N ARG A 24 2.09 21.27 13.81
CA ARG A 24 1.15 20.43 14.57
C ARG A 24 0.36 19.49 13.67
N PHE A 25 -0.44 18.60 14.29
CA PHE A 25 -1.44 17.85 13.55
C PHE A 25 -2.53 18.77 12.96
N CYS A 26 -3.02 18.40 11.76
CA CYS A 26 -4.08 19.11 11.08
C CYS A 26 -5.42 18.90 11.79
N ARG A 27 -6.10 19.99 12.16
CA ARG A 27 -7.42 19.95 12.80
C ARG A 27 -8.51 19.66 11.78
N LEU A 28 -9.67 19.18 12.25
CA LEU A 28 -10.81 18.87 11.37
C LEU A 28 -11.39 20.12 10.67
N ASP A 29 -11.31 21.28 11.31
CA ASP A 29 -11.75 22.55 10.74
C ASP A 29 -10.82 23.15 9.67
N GLU A 30 -9.65 22.51 9.45
CA GLU A 30 -8.65 22.92 8.44
C GLU A 30 -8.69 22.04 7.19
N PHE A 31 -9.72 21.21 7.02
CA PHE A 31 -9.86 20.33 5.86
C PHE A 31 -9.73 21.08 4.53
N ASP A 32 -10.47 22.16 4.35
CA ASP A 32 -10.49 22.91 3.09
C ASP A 32 -9.12 23.50 2.76
N GLU A 33 -8.39 24.01 3.76
CA GLU A 33 -7.04 24.55 3.58
C GLU A 33 -6.04 23.46 3.17
N LEU A 34 -6.14 22.27 3.79
CA LEU A 34 -5.28 21.13 3.47
C LEU A 34 -5.56 20.59 2.06
N ILE A 35 -6.83 20.51 1.66
CA ILE A 35 -7.23 20.05 0.32
C ILE A 35 -6.80 21.05 -0.75
N GLU A 36 -6.93 22.37 -0.51
CA GLU A 36 -6.41 23.39 -1.41
C GLU A 36 -4.88 23.27 -1.56
N PHE A 37 -4.16 23.01 -0.45
CA PHE A 37 -2.72 22.76 -0.50
C PHE A 37 -2.39 21.55 -1.39
N ILE A 38 -3.11 20.42 -1.23
CA ILE A 38 -2.91 19.20 -2.01
C ILE A 38 -3.16 19.47 -3.50
N ASP A 39 -4.27 20.14 -3.83
CA ASP A 39 -4.63 20.45 -5.22
C ASP A 39 -3.58 21.32 -5.91
N LYS A 40 -3.10 22.34 -5.21
CA LYS A 40 -2.23 23.38 -5.78
C LYS A 40 -0.75 22.97 -5.80
N TYR A 41 -0.27 22.28 -4.80
CA TYR A 41 1.18 22.06 -4.59
C TYR A 41 1.63 20.61 -4.67
N TRP A 42 0.70 19.63 -4.51
CA TRP A 42 1.02 18.22 -4.67
C TRP A 42 0.58 17.70 -6.04
N ARG A 43 -0.71 17.61 -6.27
CA ARG A 43 -1.28 17.12 -7.52
C ARG A 43 -2.68 17.67 -7.74
N LYS A 44 -2.87 18.39 -8.83
CA LYS A 44 -4.18 18.90 -9.24
C LYS A 44 -5.16 17.74 -9.47
N ASN A 45 -6.41 17.94 -9.01
CA ASN A 45 -7.46 16.93 -9.08
C ASN A 45 -7.06 15.58 -8.46
N HIS A 46 -6.25 15.59 -7.38
CA HIS A 46 -5.97 14.39 -6.63
C HIS A 46 -7.26 13.77 -6.10
N ILE A 47 -7.34 12.44 -5.95
CA ILE A 47 -8.56 11.78 -5.47
C ILE A 47 -9.07 12.35 -4.13
N PHE A 48 -8.21 12.81 -3.27
CA PHE A 48 -8.58 13.47 -2.01
C PHE A 48 -9.22 14.85 -2.20
N VAL A 49 -8.93 15.52 -3.32
CA VAL A 49 -9.60 16.76 -3.72
C VAL A 49 -10.98 16.46 -4.29
N LEU A 50 -11.13 15.36 -5.01
CA LEU A 50 -12.36 14.96 -5.69
C LEU A 50 -13.34 14.22 -4.77
N SER A 51 -12.85 13.55 -3.73
CA SER A 51 -13.64 12.73 -2.81
C SER A 51 -13.21 12.91 -1.37
N LYS A 52 -14.03 13.67 -0.61
CA LYS A 52 -13.88 13.76 0.84
C LYS A 52 -14.03 12.40 1.52
N GLU A 53 -14.93 11.56 1.02
CA GLU A 53 -15.15 10.21 1.55
C GLU A 53 -13.87 9.37 1.48
N MET A 54 -13.13 9.43 0.36
CA MET A 54 -11.86 8.73 0.23
C MET A 54 -10.76 9.33 1.13
N PHE A 55 -10.75 10.64 1.30
CA PHE A 55 -9.83 11.31 2.23
C PHE A 55 -10.10 10.91 3.67
N ASP A 56 -11.38 10.98 4.09
CA ASP A 56 -11.81 10.60 5.43
C ASP A 56 -11.53 9.11 5.70
N PHE A 57 -11.77 8.24 4.72
CA PHE A 57 -11.48 6.81 4.83
C PHE A 57 -10.02 6.51 5.17
N GLN A 58 -9.08 7.33 4.72
CA GLN A 58 -7.65 7.09 4.95
C GLN A 58 -7.07 7.91 6.11
N HIS A 59 -7.61 9.09 6.39
CA HIS A 59 -6.92 10.07 7.24
C HIS A 59 -7.75 10.67 8.37
N LEU A 60 -9.08 10.39 8.44
CA LEU A 60 -9.92 10.94 9.49
C LEU A 60 -9.71 10.18 10.81
N ASN A 61 -9.17 10.84 11.81
CA ASN A 61 -8.99 10.32 13.16
C ASN A 61 -9.94 11.02 14.12
N LEU A 62 -11.12 10.40 14.31
CA LEU A 62 -12.17 10.95 15.20
C LEU A 62 -11.81 10.86 16.69
N GLU A 63 -11.04 9.85 17.10
CA GLU A 63 -10.62 9.69 18.50
C GLU A 63 -9.74 10.86 18.94
N GLU A 64 -8.84 11.28 18.06
CA GLU A 64 -7.91 12.38 18.30
C GLU A 64 -8.42 13.74 17.78
N ASN A 65 -9.63 13.77 17.21
CA ASN A 65 -10.27 14.96 16.65
C ASN A 65 -9.37 15.71 15.64
N ARG A 66 -8.76 14.97 14.70
CA ARG A 66 -7.80 15.49 13.73
C ARG A 66 -7.80 14.69 12.42
N TYR A 67 -7.10 15.20 11.43
CA TYR A 67 -6.61 14.41 10.30
C TYR A 67 -5.19 13.89 10.58
N ASP A 68 -4.87 12.69 10.12
CA ASP A 68 -3.54 12.11 10.23
C ASP A 68 -2.57 12.75 9.20
N PHE A 69 -2.43 14.07 9.39
CA PHE A 69 -1.47 14.94 8.73
C PHE A 69 -0.78 15.84 9.76
N VAL A 70 0.53 16.00 9.64
CA VAL A 70 1.25 17.10 10.27
C VAL A 70 1.37 18.23 9.27
N ILE A 71 1.08 19.46 9.70
CA ILE A 71 1.17 20.66 8.87
C ILE A 71 2.15 21.67 9.50
N ALA A 72 2.80 22.46 8.66
CA ALA A 72 3.51 23.65 9.04
C ALA A 72 2.74 24.86 8.51
N LYS A 73 2.03 25.56 9.40
CA LYS A 73 1.24 26.75 9.08
C LYS A 73 2.09 27.99 9.38
N HIS A 74 2.32 28.83 8.40
CA HIS A 74 3.11 30.06 8.57
C HIS A 74 2.30 31.07 9.38
N ARG A 75 2.86 31.57 10.50
CA ARG A 75 2.13 32.37 11.48
C ARG A 75 1.65 33.71 10.94
N GLU A 76 2.46 34.37 10.10
CA GLU A 76 2.12 35.70 9.55
C GLU A 76 1.06 35.60 8.46
N SER A 77 1.19 34.68 7.50
CA SER A 77 0.24 34.56 6.37
C SER A 77 -0.97 33.66 6.68
N GLY A 78 -0.88 32.80 7.68
CA GLY A 78 -1.90 31.78 7.98
C GLY A 78 -1.95 30.64 6.97
N GLU A 79 -1.07 30.58 5.97
CA GLU A 79 -1.05 29.56 4.94
C GLU A 79 -0.28 28.30 5.35
N ILE A 80 -0.71 27.13 4.85
CA ILE A 80 0.07 25.89 4.97
C ILE A 80 1.24 25.94 3.98
N HIS A 81 2.46 25.82 4.48
CA HIS A 81 3.68 25.80 3.68
C HIS A 81 4.26 24.39 3.50
N SER A 82 3.93 23.47 4.38
CA SER A 82 4.35 22.05 4.27
C SER A 82 3.32 21.14 4.92
N CYS A 83 3.16 19.93 4.37
CA CYS A 83 2.36 18.87 4.99
C CYS A 83 3.07 17.52 4.93
N PHE A 84 2.74 16.66 5.88
CA PHE A 84 3.19 15.29 5.99
C PHE A 84 2.01 14.42 6.41
N GLY A 85 1.42 13.71 5.45
CA GLY A 85 0.32 12.77 5.66
C GLY A 85 0.84 11.38 5.97
N PHE A 86 0.08 10.63 6.73
CA PHE A 86 0.38 9.24 7.05
C PHE A 86 -0.89 8.42 7.22
N VAL A 87 -0.75 7.11 7.08
CA VAL A 87 -1.80 6.12 7.34
C VAL A 87 -1.30 5.18 8.43
N THR A 88 -2.17 4.70 9.30
CA THR A 88 -1.82 3.74 10.34
C THR A 88 -2.70 2.49 10.23
N THR A 89 -2.18 1.34 10.62
CA THR A 89 -3.04 0.14 10.78
C THR A 89 -4.06 0.34 11.89
N HIS A 90 -3.70 1.08 12.93
CA HIS A 90 -4.56 1.48 14.04
C HIS A 90 -5.81 2.25 13.59
N HIS A 91 -5.73 3.00 12.47
CA HIS A 91 -6.87 3.67 11.87
C HIS A 91 -7.98 2.67 11.44
N PHE A 92 -7.59 1.49 10.95
CA PHE A 92 -8.54 0.44 10.54
C PHE A 92 -8.91 -0.52 11.66
N ASP A 93 -8.07 -0.66 12.69
CA ASP A 93 -8.35 -1.40 13.90
C ASP A 93 -7.60 -0.79 15.11
N PRO A 94 -8.31 -0.03 15.97
CA PRO A 94 -7.72 0.61 17.15
C PRO A 94 -7.13 -0.35 18.19
N GLU A 95 -7.44 -1.65 18.11
CA GLU A 95 -6.92 -2.65 19.03
C GLU A 95 -5.50 -3.13 18.65
N ILE A 96 -5.04 -2.84 17.42
CA ILE A 96 -3.69 -3.19 16.98
C ILE A 96 -2.65 -2.39 17.78
N LYS A 97 -1.74 -3.12 18.40
CA LYS A 97 -0.55 -2.58 19.06
C LYS A 97 0.65 -3.47 18.69
N PRO A 98 1.75 -2.93 18.32
CA PRO A 98 2.19 -1.52 18.27
C PRO A 98 1.69 -0.75 17.05
N ILE A 99 1.90 0.58 17.06
CA ILE A 99 1.49 1.45 15.95
C ILE A 99 2.53 1.37 14.83
N ILE A 100 2.07 0.97 13.64
CA ILE A 100 2.82 1.13 12.40
C ILE A 100 2.32 2.36 11.65
N ILE A 101 3.23 3.12 11.08
CA ILE A 101 2.92 4.30 10.28
C ILE A 101 3.44 4.12 8.86
N TRP A 102 2.57 4.41 7.90
CA TRP A 102 2.90 4.55 6.49
C TRP A 102 2.86 6.02 6.07
N PRO A 103 4.02 6.69 5.91
CA PRO A 103 4.08 8.00 5.27
C PRO A 103 3.44 7.96 3.87
N ALA A 104 2.59 8.94 3.59
CA ALA A 104 1.86 9.06 2.33
C ALA A 104 2.30 10.33 1.57
N ILE A 105 1.62 11.45 1.76
CA ILE A 105 1.96 12.72 1.11
C ILE A 105 2.97 13.50 1.97
N TRP A 106 4.15 13.75 1.42
CA TRP A 106 5.16 14.59 2.07
C TRP A 106 5.60 15.71 1.13
N LYS A 107 5.10 16.91 1.35
CA LYS A 107 5.32 18.05 0.45
C LYS A 107 5.56 19.34 1.21
N THR A 108 6.63 20.03 0.84
CA THR A 108 6.83 21.46 1.10
C THR A 108 6.60 22.22 -0.22
N ARG A 109 5.96 23.37 -0.16
CA ARG A 109 5.76 24.25 -1.34
C ARG A 109 7.09 24.57 -1.99
N ASP A 110 7.14 24.57 -3.31
CA ASP A 110 8.38 24.75 -4.07
C ASP A 110 8.94 26.20 -4.00
N ASP A 111 8.07 27.16 -3.71
CA ASP A 111 8.43 28.56 -3.50
C ASP A 111 8.98 28.87 -2.10
N ILE A 112 8.80 27.97 -1.14
CA ILE A 112 9.30 28.11 0.24
C ILE A 112 10.73 27.55 0.34
N LYS A 113 11.67 28.41 0.72
CA LYS A 113 13.10 28.10 0.81
C LYS A 113 13.60 27.96 2.26
N VAL A 114 12.71 27.59 3.18
CA VAL A 114 13.03 27.37 4.58
C VAL A 114 13.67 25.99 4.75
N LYS A 115 14.96 25.97 5.08
CA LYS A 115 15.73 24.74 5.24
C LYS A 115 15.21 23.92 6.42
N GLY A 116 14.92 22.65 6.16
CA GLY A 116 14.50 21.70 7.21
C GLY A 116 12.99 21.71 7.50
N LEU A 117 12.20 22.60 6.88
CA LEU A 117 10.76 22.71 7.15
C LEU A 117 10.03 21.37 6.95
N GLY A 118 10.24 20.68 5.81
CA GLY A 118 9.62 19.37 5.58
C GLY A 118 10.09 18.30 6.57
N VAL A 119 11.36 18.34 6.95
CA VAL A 119 11.96 17.39 7.90
C VAL A 119 11.42 17.59 9.32
N SER A 120 11.13 18.84 9.71
CA SER A 120 10.57 19.13 11.05
C SER A 120 9.19 18.49 11.26
N LEU A 121 8.38 18.31 10.19
CA LEU A 121 7.10 17.63 10.30
C LEU A 121 7.27 16.15 10.67
N PHE A 122 8.28 15.49 10.06
CA PHE A 122 8.60 14.10 10.40
C PHE A 122 9.06 13.97 11.87
N TYR A 123 9.86 14.90 12.37
CA TYR A 123 10.24 14.89 13.77
C TYR A 123 9.07 15.15 14.70
N TYR A 124 8.20 16.10 14.34
CA TYR A 124 7.02 16.41 15.13
C TYR A 124 6.15 15.16 15.31
N PHE A 125 5.84 14.45 14.20
CA PHE A 125 5.02 13.25 14.29
C PHE A 125 5.68 12.17 15.14
N LYS A 126 6.99 11.96 14.97
CA LYS A 126 7.76 10.96 15.72
C LYS A 126 7.79 11.24 17.23
N GLU A 127 7.83 12.50 17.63
CA GLU A 127 7.84 12.88 19.03
C GLU A 127 6.45 12.80 19.69
N ASN A 128 5.40 12.88 18.90
CA ASN A 128 4.01 12.94 19.38
C ASN A 128 3.22 11.65 19.20
N LEU A 129 3.78 10.61 18.56
CA LEU A 129 3.13 9.31 18.39
C LEU A 129 4.04 8.17 18.87
N PRO A 130 3.50 7.16 19.56
CA PRO A 130 4.24 5.99 20.03
C PRO A 130 4.51 5.00 18.89
N VAL A 131 5.35 5.41 17.93
CA VAL A 131 5.60 4.67 16.68
C VAL A 131 6.69 3.62 16.90
N GLU A 132 6.39 2.37 16.58
CA GLU A 132 7.34 1.26 16.60
C GLU A 132 7.85 0.88 15.20
N ASN A 133 7.06 1.15 14.16
CA ASN A 133 7.45 0.88 12.79
C ASN A 133 7.05 2.05 11.87
N ILE A 134 7.98 2.43 10.99
CA ILE A 134 7.76 3.39 9.92
C ILE A 134 8.11 2.70 8.62
N SER A 135 7.14 2.55 7.71
CA SER A 135 7.30 1.89 6.42
C SER A 135 6.75 2.77 5.31
N ALA A 136 7.63 3.32 4.49
CA ALA A 136 7.27 4.18 3.37
C ALA A 136 7.37 3.40 2.06
N LEU A 137 6.31 3.39 1.27
CA LEU A 137 6.21 2.69 -0.01
C LEU A 137 6.01 3.69 -1.15
N GLY A 138 6.64 3.43 -2.31
CA GLY A 138 6.52 4.30 -3.48
C GLY A 138 7.13 5.69 -3.28
N ILE A 139 8.27 5.74 -2.61
CA ILE A 139 8.94 6.96 -2.20
C ILE A 139 9.70 7.65 -3.34
N SER A 140 9.75 8.98 -3.31
CA SER A 140 10.54 9.76 -4.26
C SER A 140 12.05 9.59 -4.03
N PRO A 141 12.91 9.83 -5.05
CA PRO A 141 14.36 9.78 -4.88
C PRO A 141 14.89 10.68 -3.75
N ILE A 142 14.24 11.83 -3.52
CA ILE A 142 14.60 12.75 -2.43
C ILE A 142 14.28 12.11 -1.08
N ALA A 143 13.08 11.58 -0.91
CA ALA A 143 12.67 10.90 0.32
C ALA A 143 13.53 9.65 0.57
N LEU A 144 13.82 8.85 -0.47
CA LEU A 144 14.73 7.71 -0.37
C LEU A 144 16.11 8.10 0.17
N SER A 145 16.67 9.22 -0.32
CA SER A 145 17.95 9.73 0.16
C SER A 145 17.90 10.12 1.64
N ILE A 146 16.81 10.74 2.08
CA ILE A 146 16.60 11.11 3.48
C ILE A 146 16.48 9.85 4.36
N TYR A 147 15.66 8.87 3.97
CA TYR A 147 15.49 7.62 4.71
C TYR A 147 16.79 6.84 4.82
N LYS A 148 17.58 6.75 3.72
CA LYS A 148 18.93 6.13 3.76
C LYS A 148 19.86 6.83 4.74
N HIS A 149 19.86 8.17 4.74
CA HIS A 149 20.67 8.95 5.67
C HIS A 149 20.26 8.70 7.14
N TRP A 150 19.00 8.44 7.38
CA TRP A 150 18.47 8.10 8.72
C TRP A 150 18.66 6.62 9.09
N GLY A 151 19.32 5.81 8.25
CA GLY A 151 19.59 4.41 8.52
C GLY A 151 18.39 3.50 8.41
N PHE A 152 17.39 3.85 7.59
CA PHE A 152 16.32 2.95 7.22
C PHE A 152 16.84 1.84 6.31
N GLU A 153 16.30 0.63 6.45
CA GLU A 153 16.38 -0.38 5.42
C GLU A 153 15.66 0.11 4.17
N THR A 154 16.24 -0.08 3.00
CA THR A 154 15.64 0.39 1.74
C THR A 154 15.83 -0.62 0.65
N GLY A 155 14.88 -0.72 -0.26
CA GLY A 155 14.92 -1.64 -1.39
C GLY A 155 13.89 -1.27 -2.45
N LYS A 156 13.72 -2.18 -3.41
CA LYS A 156 12.71 -2.07 -4.46
C LYS A 156 11.53 -2.97 -4.16
N ILE A 157 10.35 -2.50 -4.52
CA ILE A 157 9.14 -3.30 -4.51
C ILE A 157 9.14 -4.15 -5.78
N ARG A 158 8.94 -5.47 -5.63
CA ARG A 158 8.91 -6.43 -6.73
C ARG A 158 7.51 -6.48 -7.36
N HIS A 159 7.45 -6.87 -8.62
CA HIS A 159 6.20 -7.00 -9.36
C HIS A 159 6.18 -8.30 -10.13
N TYR A 160 5.46 -9.27 -9.60
CA TYR A 160 5.32 -10.60 -10.17
C TYR A 160 4.05 -10.71 -11.01
N VAL A 161 4.08 -11.59 -12.00
CA VAL A 161 2.97 -11.86 -12.91
C VAL A 161 2.78 -13.36 -13.13
N PHE A 162 1.52 -13.79 -13.09
CA PHE A 162 1.06 -15.11 -13.52
C PHE A 162 0.28 -14.90 -14.82
N PRO A 163 0.84 -15.29 -16.00
CA PRO A 163 0.26 -14.98 -17.30
C PRO A 163 -0.88 -15.92 -17.66
N ASN A 164 -1.88 -15.44 -18.37
CA ASN A 164 -2.86 -16.29 -19.04
C ASN A 164 -2.27 -16.82 -20.35
N GLN A 165 -1.62 -17.99 -20.31
CA GLN A 165 -0.91 -18.58 -21.45
C GLN A 165 -1.81 -19.12 -22.57
N ASN A 166 -3.15 -19.04 -22.41
CA ASN A 166 -4.13 -19.50 -23.39
C ASN A 166 -4.64 -18.37 -24.30
N LEU A 167 -4.19 -17.11 -24.06
CA LEU A 167 -4.50 -15.98 -24.94
C LEU A 167 -3.50 -15.88 -26.08
N GLU A 168 -4.01 -15.50 -27.28
CA GLU A 168 -3.20 -15.21 -28.46
C GLU A 168 -2.76 -13.74 -28.51
N GLU A 169 -3.50 -12.84 -27.89
CA GLU A 169 -3.24 -11.40 -27.90
C GLU A 169 -3.44 -10.79 -26.50
N TYR A 170 -2.59 -9.81 -26.14
CA TYR A 170 -2.64 -9.08 -24.90
C TYR A 170 -2.69 -7.57 -25.18
N TYR A 171 -3.57 -6.90 -24.49
CA TYR A 171 -3.76 -5.45 -24.66
C TYR A 171 -3.14 -4.63 -23.53
N LEU A 172 -3.29 -5.09 -22.29
CA LEU A 172 -2.84 -4.35 -21.09
C LEU A 172 -1.32 -4.37 -20.92
N CYS A 173 -0.67 -5.46 -21.31
CA CYS A 173 0.77 -5.69 -21.10
C CYS A 173 1.53 -5.76 -22.44
N GLU A 174 2.85 -5.88 -22.38
CA GLU A 174 3.71 -6.09 -23.57
C GLU A 174 4.71 -7.20 -23.28
N ASN A 175 4.97 -8.02 -24.32
CA ASN A 175 5.94 -9.10 -24.31
C ASN A 175 5.70 -10.18 -23.24
N ILE A 176 4.47 -10.34 -22.74
CA ILE A 176 4.12 -11.38 -21.77
C ILE A 176 4.24 -12.78 -22.38
N ASP A 177 4.11 -12.89 -23.70
CA ASP A 177 4.35 -14.11 -24.51
C ASP A 177 5.80 -14.58 -24.48
N ARG A 178 6.75 -13.75 -24.04
CA ARG A 178 8.16 -14.13 -23.81
C ARG A 178 8.37 -14.92 -22.52
N ILE A 179 7.40 -14.93 -21.62
CA ILE A 179 7.44 -15.79 -20.44
C ILE A 179 7.37 -17.24 -20.91
N GLU A 180 8.39 -18.02 -20.59
CA GLU A 180 8.42 -19.44 -20.94
C GLU A 180 7.23 -20.17 -20.33
N LYS A 181 6.58 -21.00 -21.15
CA LYS A 181 5.48 -21.85 -20.67
C LYS A 181 6.02 -22.83 -19.63
N ARG A 182 5.45 -22.78 -18.46
CA ARG A 182 5.77 -23.68 -17.34
C ARG A 182 4.64 -24.70 -17.16
N ALA A 183 4.97 -25.89 -16.68
CA ALA A 183 3.98 -26.84 -16.24
C ALA A 183 3.24 -26.24 -15.03
N MET A 184 1.91 -26.36 -15.06
CA MET A 184 1.12 -25.99 -13.88
C MET A 184 1.35 -27.02 -12.77
N ASN A 185 1.39 -26.56 -11.54
CA ASN A 185 1.37 -27.43 -10.40
C ASN A 185 -0.03 -28.06 -10.24
N ASP A 186 -0.08 -29.27 -9.68
CA ASP A 186 -1.36 -29.87 -9.29
C ASP A 186 -2.02 -29.04 -8.19
N ASP A 187 -3.34 -28.91 -8.21
CA ASP A 187 -4.07 -28.19 -7.19
C ASP A 187 -4.28 -29.09 -5.96
N ASP A 188 -3.56 -28.79 -4.89
CA ASP A 188 -3.67 -29.48 -3.60
C ASP A 188 -4.70 -28.83 -2.67
N LEU A 189 -5.09 -27.58 -2.96
CA LEU A 189 -6.06 -26.80 -2.22
C LEU A 189 -7.25 -26.42 -3.10
N LYS A 190 -8.36 -26.14 -2.44
CA LYS A 190 -9.56 -25.59 -3.10
C LYS A 190 -9.61 -24.08 -2.92
N MET A 191 -9.66 -23.34 -4.01
CA MET A 191 -9.88 -21.89 -4.03
C MET A 191 -11.38 -21.59 -4.04
N VAL A 192 -11.86 -20.81 -3.07
CA VAL A 192 -13.28 -20.45 -2.91
C VAL A 192 -13.38 -18.95 -2.69
N GLU A 193 -14.17 -18.27 -3.54
CA GLU A 193 -14.54 -16.87 -3.27
C GLU A 193 -15.41 -16.80 -2.03
N ILE A 194 -15.07 -15.90 -1.09
CA ILE A 194 -15.77 -15.73 0.18
C ILE A 194 -16.19 -14.27 0.36
N ASN A 195 -17.38 -14.08 0.91
CA ASN A 195 -17.90 -12.76 1.29
C ASN A 195 -17.46 -12.36 2.72
N GLN A 196 -17.90 -11.18 3.17
CA GLN A 196 -17.55 -10.67 4.49
C GLN A 196 -18.03 -11.59 5.62
N GLU A 197 -19.26 -12.12 5.56
CA GLU A 197 -19.82 -12.99 6.60
C GLU A 197 -19.03 -14.30 6.71
N GLU A 198 -18.66 -14.88 5.56
CA GLU A 198 -17.84 -16.09 5.50
C GLU A 198 -16.42 -15.82 6.00
N TYR A 199 -15.83 -14.64 5.70
CA TYR A 199 -14.54 -14.24 6.25
C TYR A 199 -14.61 -14.07 7.77
N GLU A 200 -15.65 -13.42 8.28
CA GLU A 200 -15.88 -13.24 9.72
C GLU A 200 -16.10 -14.57 10.46
N ALA A 201 -16.65 -15.57 9.77
CA ALA A 201 -16.89 -16.91 10.34
C ALA A 201 -15.62 -17.77 10.46
N ILE A 202 -14.50 -17.44 9.79
CA ILE A 202 -13.23 -18.14 9.97
C ILE A 202 -12.76 -17.92 11.41
N GLY A 203 -12.45 -19.01 12.14
CA GLY A 203 -11.98 -18.92 13.54
C GLY A 203 -10.67 -18.11 13.67
N GLU A 204 -10.53 -17.33 14.72
CA GLU A 204 -9.29 -16.57 14.96
C GLU A 204 -8.09 -17.47 15.30
N ASP A 205 -8.35 -18.71 15.71
CA ASP A 205 -7.38 -19.75 16.00
C ASP A 205 -6.97 -20.56 14.75
N GLU A 206 -7.56 -20.30 13.59
CA GLU A 206 -7.14 -20.93 12.34
C GLU A 206 -5.69 -20.55 11.99
N GLU A 207 -4.96 -21.53 11.44
CA GLU A 207 -3.53 -21.40 11.12
C GLU A 207 -3.23 -20.22 10.19
N VAL A 208 -4.15 -19.88 9.28
CA VAL A 208 -4.02 -18.75 8.35
C VAL A 208 -3.73 -17.44 9.10
N PHE A 209 -4.32 -17.23 10.26
CA PHE A 209 -4.12 -16.01 11.05
C PHE A 209 -2.86 -16.03 11.92
N SER A 210 -2.22 -17.18 12.11
CA SER A 210 -0.94 -17.25 12.83
C SER A 210 0.21 -16.58 12.06
N ASN A 211 0.06 -16.46 10.75
CA ASN A 211 1.03 -15.84 9.84
C ASN A 211 0.66 -14.39 9.45
N ILE A 212 -0.38 -13.83 10.03
CA ILE A 212 -0.68 -12.41 9.86
C ILE A 212 0.46 -11.58 10.48
N SER A 213 0.89 -10.56 9.75
CA SER A 213 1.77 -9.54 10.33
C SER A 213 1.15 -9.01 11.63
N ARG A 214 1.93 -8.90 12.70
CA ARG A 214 1.48 -8.35 13.99
C ARG A 214 0.89 -6.93 13.88
N TYR A 215 1.03 -6.31 12.73
CA TYR A 215 0.51 -4.97 12.42
C TYR A 215 -0.85 -4.98 11.72
N LYS A 216 -1.38 -6.16 11.41
CA LYS A 216 -2.68 -6.36 10.79
C LYS A 216 -3.51 -7.32 11.66
N SER A 217 -4.81 -7.22 11.60
CA SER A 217 -5.73 -8.10 12.30
C SER A 217 -6.87 -8.50 11.39
N LYS A 218 -7.66 -9.48 11.79
CA LYS A 218 -8.88 -9.85 11.07
C LYS A 218 -9.81 -8.64 10.86
N LYS A 219 -9.96 -7.79 11.87
CA LYS A 219 -10.77 -6.57 11.83
C LYS A 219 -10.16 -5.49 10.92
N TYR A 220 -8.82 -5.39 10.87
CA TYR A 220 -8.13 -4.53 9.92
C TYR A 220 -8.55 -4.85 8.48
N TYR A 221 -8.54 -6.13 8.08
CA TYR A 221 -8.93 -6.53 6.73
C TYR A 221 -10.39 -6.21 6.42
N ILE A 222 -11.29 -6.39 7.38
CA ILE A 222 -12.70 -5.99 7.21
C ILE A 222 -12.81 -4.49 6.96
N SER A 223 -12.17 -3.69 7.80
CA SER A 223 -12.26 -2.23 7.72
C SER A 223 -11.55 -1.68 6.48
N ARG A 224 -10.42 -2.27 6.09
CA ARG A 224 -9.59 -1.79 4.98
C ARG A 224 -10.18 -2.16 3.61
N PHE A 225 -10.75 -3.34 3.46
CA PHE A 225 -11.13 -3.89 2.16
C PHE A 225 -12.64 -4.00 1.95
N PHE A 226 -13.39 -4.61 2.85
CA PHE A 226 -14.86 -4.73 2.67
C PHE A 226 -15.59 -3.38 2.81
N LYS A 227 -15.03 -2.44 3.60
CA LYS A 227 -15.60 -1.09 3.78
C LYS A 227 -14.95 -0.02 2.90
N HIS A 228 -14.11 -0.41 1.92
CA HIS A 228 -13.46 0.57 1.05
C HIS A 228 -14.52 1.34 0.21
N PRO A 229 -14.51 2.69 0.19
CA PRO A 229 -15.60 3.48 -0.38
C PRO A 229 -15.70 3.42 -1.91
N MET A 230 -14.61 3.07 -2.59
CA MET A 230 -14.55 3.16 -4.06
C MET A 230 -14.20 1.84 -4.74
N TYR A 231 -13.26 1.06 -4.20
CA TYR A 231 -12.86 -0.21 -4.78
C TYR A 231 -13.67 -1.37 -4.21
N LYS A 232 -13.91 -2.37 -5.05
CA LYS A 232 -14.45 -3.66 -4.64
C LYS A 232 -13.32 -4.69 -4.67
N TYR A 233 -13.08 -5.28 -3.52
CA TYR A 233 -12.12 -6.35 -3.38
C TYR A 233 -12.84 -7.70 -3.35
N VAL A 234 -12.17 -8.72 -3.87
CA VAL A 234 -12.59 -10.11 -3.77
C VAL A 234 -11.63 -10.87 -2.87
N PHE A 235 -12.16 -11.79 -2.09
CA PHE A 235 -11.40 -12.63 -1.19
C PHE A 235 -11.53 -14.07 -1.65
N TYR A 236 -10.41 -14.74 -1.88
CA TYR A 236 -10.37 -16.16 -2.18
C TYR A 236 -9.69 -16.91 -1.04
N ALA A 237 -10.44 -17.74 -0.33
CA ALA A 237 -9.91 -18.66 0.67
C ALA A 237 -9.33 -19.90 -0.03
N LEU A 238 -8.07 -20.24 0.30
CA LEU A 238 -7.41 -21.47 -0.13
C LEU A 238 -7.58 -22.51 0.97
N LYS A 239 -8.36 -23.55 0.70
CA LYS A 239 -8.85 -24.51 1.69
C LYS A 239 -8.26 -25.91 1.50
N ASP A 240 -7.92 -26.53 2.62
CA ASP A 240 -7.65 -27.96 2.79
C ASP A 240 -8.82 -28.56 3.60
N GLY A 241 -9.80 -29.13 2.91
CA GLY A 241 -11.07 -29.50 3.54
C GLY A 241 -11.79 -28.27 4.12
N GLU A 242 -12.02 -28.26 5.41
CA GLU A 242 -12.65 -27.14 6.11
C GLU A 242 -11.64 -26.09 6.60
N HIS A 243 -10.34 -26.37 6.58
CA HIS A 243 -9.30 -25.50 7.08
C HIS A 243 -8.86 -24.49 6.03
N VAL A 244 -8.75 -23.22 6.42
CA VAL A 244 -8.24 -22.12 5.55
C VAL A 244 -6.73 -22.05 5.74
N ARG A 245 -5.96 -22.28 4.67
CA ARG A 245 -4.49 -22.20 4.66
C ARG A 245 -3.95 -20.85 4.27
N ALA A 246 -4.64 -20.17 3.36
CA ALA A 246 -4.29 -18.82 2.92
C ALA A 246 -5.52 -18.08 2.40
N ILE A 247 -5.41 -16.76 2.28
CA ILE A 247 -6.45 -15.90 1.70
C ILE A 247 -5.80 -14.93 0.73
N ILE A 248 -6.23 -14.97 -0.53
CA ILE A 248 -5.87 -14.00 -1.55
C ILE A 248 -6.84 -12.83 -1.45
N ILE A 249 -6.34 -11.61 -1.36
CA ILE A 249 -7.14 -10.38 -1.43
C ILE A 249 -6.78 -9.69 -2.73
N ALA A 250 -7.75 -9.57 -3.63
CA ALA A 250 -7.52 -9.08 -4.97
C ALA A 250 -8.59 -8.09 -5.44
N ARG A 251 -8.30 -7.38 -6.49
CA ARG A 251 -9.30 -6.58 -7.23
C ARG A 251 -9.11 -6.67 -8.73
N GLU A 252 -10.19 -6.52 -9.46
CA GLU A 252 -10.17 -6.37 -10.91
C GLU A 252 -9.58 -5.00 -11.28
N CYS A 253 -8.65 -4.99 -12.22
CA CYS A 253 -8.12 -3.79 -12.85
C CYS A 253 -8.38 -3.90 -14.35
N GLY A 254 -8.68 -2.79 -15.01
CA GLY A 254 -8.97 -2.86 -16.43
C GLY A 254 -8.89 -1.53 -17.18
N TYR A 255 -8.84 -1.63 -18.49
CA TYR A 255 -8.86 -0.50 -19.40
C TYR A 255 -9.48 -0.93 -20.73
N LYS A 256 -10.48 -0.17 -21.22
CA LYS A 256 -11.17 -0.40 -22.51
C LYS A 256 -11.69 -1.84 -22.71
N GLY A 257 -12.21 -2.44 -21.65
CA GLY A 257 -12.78 -3.79 -21.68
C GLY A 257 -11.76 -4.92 -21.50
N HIS A 258 -10.46 -4.62 -21.46
CA HIS A 258 -9.39 -5.56 -21.13
C HIS A 258 -9.13 -5.54 -19.64
N LYS A 259 -8.82 -6.68 -19.03
CA LYS A 259 -8.80 -6.84 -17.59
C LYS A 259 -7.64 -7.69 -17.10
N CYS A 260 -7.22 -7.43 -15.87
CA CYS A 260 -6.36 -8.31 -15.09
C CYS A 260 -6.89 -8.41 -13.65
N LEU A 261 -6.45 -9.42 -12.92
CA LEU A 261 -6.68 -9.52 -11.49
C LEU A 261 -5.41 -9.12 -10.75
N ARG A 262 -5.50 -8.16 -9.85
CA ARG A 262 -4.38 -7.72 -9.02
C ARG A 262 -4.53 -8.25 -7.61
N ILE A 263 -3.58 -9.07 -7.17
CA ILE A 263 -3.44 -9.42 -5.76
C ILE A 263 -2.86 -8.20 -5.04
N VAL A 264 -3.63 -7.66 -4.10
CA VAL A 264 -3.27 -6.42 -3.39
C VAL A 264 -2.82 -6.65 -1.98
N ASP A 265 -3.19 -7.80 -1.40
CA ASP A 265 -2.76 -8.28 -0.09
C ASP A 265 -2.90 -9.80 -0.02
N TYR A 266 -2.24 -10.43 0.95
CA TYR A 266 -2.25 -11.87 1.10
C TYR A 266 -2.09 -12.26 2.57
N ILE A 267 -2.86 -13.25 3.01
CA ILE A 267 -2.79 -13.79 4.37
C ILE A 267 -2.37 -15.25 4.26
N GLY A 268 -1.32 -15.63 4.97
CA GLY A 268 -0.78 -16.99 4.97
C GLY A 268 0.54 -17.11 4.22
N ASP A 269 0.94 -18.33 3.90
CA ASP A 269 2.20 -18.63 3.21
C ASP A 269 2.00 -18.52 1.70
N VAL A 270 2.81 -17.70 1.02
CA VAL A 270 2.72 -17.46 -0.44
C VAL A 270 2.92 -18.73 -1.27
N ARG A 271 3.58 -19.76 -0.73
CA ARG A 271 3.72 -21.08 -1.39
C ARG A 271 2.40 -21.70 -1.77
N TYR A 272 1.33 -21.42 -1.02
CA TYR A 272 -0.01 -21.94 -1.33
C TYR A 272 -0.62 -21.37 -2.61
N LEU A 273 -0.05 -20.30 -3.21
CA LEU A 273 -0.40 -19.86 -4.57
C LEU A 273 -0.11 -20.95 -5.61
N GLY A 274 0.95 -21.74 -5.41
CA GLY A 274 1.28 -22.87 -6.26
C GLY A 274 0.31 -24.04 -6.16
N SER A 275 -0.47 -24.13 -5.07
CA SER A 275 -1.45 -25.21 -4.85
C SER A 275 -2.83 -24.94 -5.46
N VAL A 276 -2.98 -23.88 -6.29
CA VAL A 276 -4.24 -23.50 -6.95
C VAL A 276 -4.01 -23.00 -8.39
N ASN A 277 -2.93 -23.41 -9.04
CA ASN A 277 -2.53 -22.90 -10.35
C ASN A 277 -3.58 -23.15 -11.44
N HIS A 278 -4.21 -24.34 -11.49
CA HIS A 278 -5.28 -24.63 -12.44
C HIS A 278 -6.51 -23.77 -12.16
N GLN A 279 -6.92 -23.62 -10.90
CA GLN A 279 -8.05 -22.78 -10.54
C GLN A 279 -7.81 -21.30 -10.83
N LEU A 280 -6.57 -20.79 -10.68
CA LEU A 280 -6.21 -19.44 -11.12
C LEU A 280 -6.29 -19.29 -12.64
N THR A 281 -5.90 -20.33 -13.39
CA THR A 281 -6.04 -20.35 -14.86
C THR A 281 -7.51 -20.37 -15.27
N ASP A 282 -8.32 -21.22 -14.67
CA ASP A 282 -9.76 -21.31 -14.93
C ASP A 282 -10.45 -19.96 -14.62
N LEU A 283 -10.06 -19.31 -13.52
CA LEU A 283 -10.57 -17.98 -13.18
C LEU A 283 -10.21 -16.94 -14.24
N MET A 284 -8.96 -16.96 -14.75
CA MET A 284 -8.54 -16.04 -15.81
C MET A 284 -9.33 -16.26 -17.10
N GLU A 285 -9.59 -17.50 -17.47
CA GLU A 285 -10.40 -17.83 -18.64
C GLU A 285 -11.86 -17.39 -18.50
N GLU A 286 -12.49 -17.71 -17.35
CA GLU A 286 -13.87 -17.32 -17.05
C GLU A 286 -14.07 -15.80 -17.08
N LYS A 287 -13.19 -15.07 -16.40
CA LYS A 287 -13.27 -13.60 -16.25
C LYS A 287 -12.62 -12.85 -17.40
N LYS A 288 -11.90 -13.55 -18.30
CA LYS A 288 -11.11 -12.99 -19.41
C LYS A 288 -10.00 -12.06 -18.92
N TYR A 289 -9.28 -12.47 -17.86
CA TYR A 289 -8.12 -11.75 -17.41
C TYR A 289 -6.89 -12.09 -18.28
N GLU A 290 -6.12 -11.07 -18.63
CA GLU A 290 -4.88 -11.25 -19.39
C GLU A 290 -3.77 -11.85 -18.51
N TYR A 291 -3.80 -11.51 -17.23
CA TYR A 291 -2.86 -12.01 -16.22
C TYR A 291 -3.40 -11.78 -14.81
N ILE A 292 -2.74 -12.41 -13.85
CA ILE A 292 -2.84 -12.06 -12.43
C ILE A 292 -1.50 -11.45 -12.03
N ASP A 293 -1.49 -10.32 -11.31
CA ASP A 293 -0.26 -9.71 -10.82
C ASP A 293 -0.22 -9.58 -9.29
N LEU A 294 1.01 -9.53 -8.75
CA LEU A 294 1.30 -9.38 -7.34
C LEU A 294 2.45 -8.39 -7.18
N VAL A 295 2.20 -7.29 -6.44
CA VAL A 295 3.21 -6.29 -6.10
C VAL A 295 3.52 -6.43 -4.61
N GLU A 296 4.76 -6.80 -4.27
CA GLU A 296 5.10 -7.16 -2.91
C GLU A 296 6.58 -6.92 -2.55
N VAL A 297 6.89 -7.04 -1.26
CA VAL A 297 8.23 -7.12 -0.68
C VAL A 297 8.22 -8.17 0.41
N GLY A 298 9.22 -9.02 0.42
CA GLY A 298 9.53 -9.86 1.58
C GLY A 298 9.24 -11.34 1.40
N SER A 299 8.48 -11.75 0.39
CA SER A 299 8.34 -13.15 0.02
C SER A 299 9.66 -13.70 -0.52
N ASP A 300 9.82 -15.01 -0.50
CA ASP A 300 10.94 -15.68 -1.14
C ASP A 300 10.67 -15.77 -2.65
N ASP A 301 11.65 -15.34 -3.47
CA ASP A 301 11.53 -15.39 -4.92
C ASP A 301 11.36 -16.82 -5.44
N ASP A 302 12.04 -17.78 -4.82
CA ASP A 302 11.95 -19.21 -5.21
C ASP A 302 10.55 -19.77 -4.94
N ASP A 303 9.90 -19.36 -3.85
CA ASP A 303 8.53 -19.75 -3.52
C ASP A 303 7.50 -19.19 -4.54
N LEU A 304 7.65 -17.93 -4.93
CA LEU A 304 6.80 -17.31 -5.96
C LEU A 304 7.05 -17.91 -7.35
N HIS A 305 8.31 -18.17 -7.70
CA HIS A 305 8.63 -18.87 -8.95
C HIS A 305 8.08 -20.29 -8.98
N ALA A 306 8.17 -21.01 -7.86
CA ALA A 306 7.56 -22.34 -7.74
C ALA A 306 6.04 -22.30 -7.88
N ALA A 307 5.41 -21.17 -7.51
CA ALA A 307 3.99 -20.91 -7.73
C ALA A 307 3.64 -20.37 -9.14
N ASN A 308 4.62 -20.37 -10.07
CA ASN A 308 4.50 -19.85 -11.45
C ASN A 308 4.26 -18.31 -11.54
N PHE A 309 4.56 -17.57 -10.50
CA PHE A 309 4.64 -16.12 -10.54
C PHE A 309 6.06 -15.69 -10.92
N ILE A 310 6.20 -14.91 -11.98
CA ILE A 310 7.48 -14.49 -12.56
C ILE A 310 7.69 -13.01 -12.30
N ASP A 311 8.87 -12.62 -11.80
CA ASP A 311 9.19 -11.20 -11.69
C ASP A 311 9.30 -10.59 -13.09
N LYS A 312 8.61 -9.46 -13.31
CA LYS A 312 8.62 -8.77 -14.61
C LYS A 312 10.01 -8.37 -15.07
N ASP A 313 10.94 -8.17 -14.13
CA ASP A 313 12.31 -7.72 -14.45
C ASP A 313 13.24 -8.87 -14.91
N GLU A 314 12.78 -10.12 -14.82
CA GLU A 314 13.51 -11.29 -15.33
C GLU A 314 13.27 -11.54 -16.81
N VAL A 315 12.28 -10.89 -17.41
CA VAL A 315 11.92 -11.07 -18.82
C VAL A 315 12.21 -9.77 -19.59
N GLU A 316 13.10 -9.84 -20.56
CA GLU A 316 13.52 -8.66 -21.34
C GLU A 316 12.35 -8.00 -22.07
N GLY A 317 12.12 -6.73 -21.76
CA GLY A 317 11.10 -5.92 -22.39
C GLY A 317 9.66 -6.22 -21.92
N LEU A 318 9.46 -7.06 -20.91
CA LEU A 318 8.13 -7.28 -20.31
C LEU A 318 7.63 -5.99 -19.68
N VAL A 319 6.41 -5.61 -20.04
CA VAL A 319 5.71 -4.46 -19.45
C VAL A 319 4.44 -4.93 -18.75
N ILE A 320 4.37 -4.74 -17.44
CA ILE A 320 3.19 -4.98 -16.60
C ILE A 320 2.79 -3.66 -15.95
N PRO A 321 1.66 -3.04 -16.35
CA PRO A 321 1.23 -1.75 -15.84
C PRO A 321 0.94 -1.78 -14.34
N ASN A 322 1.40 -0.75 -13.64
CA ASN A 322 1.08 -0.57 -12.23
C ASN A 322 -0.15 0.33 -12.01
N TYR A 323 -0.41 1.28 -12.92
CA TYR A 323 -1.51 2.23 -12.80
C TYR A 323 -2.56 2.04 -13.91
N PHE A 324 -3.84 2.05 -13.49
CA PHE A 324 -5.01 1.90 -14.37
C PHE A 324 -5.91 3.15 -14.37
N GLU A 325 -5.71 4.06 -13.43
CA GLU A 325 -6.49 5.31 -13.31
C GLU A 325 -5.54 6.53 -13.17
N PRO A 326 -5.16 7.21 -14.28
CA PRO A 326 -5.32 6.79 -15.68
C PRO A 326 -4.44 5.60 -16.02
N PHE A 327 -4.81 4.86 -17.08
CA PHE A 327 -4.02 3.73 -17.55
C PHE A 327 -2.65 4.16 -18.09
N GLU A 328 -1.59 3.57 -17.55
CA GLU A 328 -0.21 3.82 -17.96
C GLU A 328 0.48 2.51 -18.35
N LYS A 329 0.56 2.23 -19.66
CA LYS A 329 1.21 1.02 -20.19
C LYS A 329 2.73 1.15 -20.15
N ARG A 330 3.28 1.10 -18.94
CA ARG A 330 4.73 1.14 -18.66
C ARG A 330 5.06 0.51 -17.32
N ASN A 331 6.29 0.06 -17.19
CA ASN A 331 6.81 -0.36 -15.89
C ASN A 331 7.02 0.84 -14.96
N ILE A 332 6.56 0.71 -13.73
CA ILE A 332 6.80 1.67 -12.65
C ILE A 332 7.64 0.96 -11.60
N TYR A 333 8.77 1.57 -11.27
CA TYR A 333 9.66 1.08 -10.23
C TYR A 333 9.42 1.87 -8.96
N LEU A 334 9.08 1.16 -7.89
CA LEU A 334 8.79 1.74 -6.60
C LEU A 334 9.87 1.33 -5.60
N ASP A 335 10.39 2.32 -4.86
CA ASP A 335 11.29 2.07 -3.76
C ASP A 335 10.51 2.03 -2.44
N TYR A 336 11.03 1.29 -1.45
CA TYR A 336 10.54 1.32 -0.09
C TYR A 336 11.63 1.74 0.90
N ALA A 337 11.22 2.21 2.06
CA ALA A 337 12.08 2.42 3.21
C ALA A 337 11.35 1.93 4.46
N MET A 338 12.02 1.13 5.30
CA MET A 338 11.46 0.62 6.53
C MET A 338 12.41 0.81 7.71
N ARG A 339 11.83 1.10 8.86
CA ARG A 339 12.50 1.02 10.13
C ARG A 339 11.56 0.50 11.20
N THR A 340 11.96 -0.56 11.88
CA THR A 340 11.22 -1.18 12.96
C THR A 340 12.10 -1.33 14.20
N VAL A 341 11.49 -1.35 15.37
CA VAL A 341 12.16 -1.69 16.64
C VAL A 341 12.25 -3.19 16.87
N SER A 342 11.54 -4.00 16.07
CA SER A 342 11.58 -5.46 16.11
C SER A 342 12.53 -6.04 15.06
N ASP A 343 12.80 -7.35 15.17
CA ASP A 343 13.55 -8.09 14.17
C ASP A 343 12.65 -8.67 13.07
N ASP A 344 11.42 -8.20 12.95
CA ASP A 344 10.47 -8.67 11.94
C ASP A 344 10.98 -8.37 10.52
N LYS A 345 10.84 -9.35 9.64
CA LYS A 345 11.07 -9.19 8.20
C LYS A 345 10.01 -8.26 7.63
N ALA A 346 10.43 -7.37 6.74
CA ALA A 346 9.48 -6.55 5.98
C ALA A 346 8.65 -7.44 5.05
N ILE A 347 7.34 -7.42 5.21
CA ILE A 347 6.39 -8.04 4.27
C ILE A 347 5.36 -6.95 3.95
N PHE A 348 5.35 -6.51 2.69
CA PHE A 348 4.44 -5.48 2.22
C PHE A 348 3.78 -5.92 0.93
N PHE A 349 2.52 -5.55 0.77
CA PHE A 349 1.75 -5.77 -0.44
C PHE A 349 1.28 -4.44 -1.05
N LYS A 350 0.72 -4.50 -2.24
CA LYS A 350 0.23 -3.32 -2.97
C LYS A 350 -0.72 -2.46 -2.15
N ALA A 351 -1.57 -3.06 -1.31
CA ALA A 351 -2.54 -2.32 -0.50
C ALA A 351 -1.97 -1.70 0.77
N ASP A 352 -0.72 -1.97 1.10
CA ASP A 352 -0.08 -1.33 2.24
C ASP A 352 0.17 0.16 1.94
N SER A 353 0.13 0.98 2.98
CA SER A 353 0.20 2.43 2.82
C SER A 353 -1.00 2.98 2.01
N ASP A 354 -0.73 3.90 1.10
CA ASP A 354 -1.68 4.50 0.16
C ASP A 354 -1.47 4.05 -1.29
N GLN A 355 -0.75 2.94 -1.52
CA GLN A 355 -0.35 2.52 -2.86
C GLN A 355 -1.49 1.87 -3.67
N ASP A 356 -2.52 1.33 -3.02
CA ASP A 356 -3.73 0.86 -3.70
C ASP A 356 -4.94 1.74 -3.36
N ARG A 357 -4.96 2.93 -3.94
CA ARG A 357 -6.08 3.87 -3.91
C ARG A 357 -6.40 4.34 -5.33
N PRO A 358 -7.65 4.75 -5.61
CA PRO A 358 -7.97 5.36 -6.90
C PRO A 358 -7.21 6.67 -7.08
N ASN A 359 -6.82 6.95 -8.32
CA ASN A 359 -6.21 8.22 -8.69
C ASN A 359 -7.21 9.21 -9.32
N MET A 360 -8.40 8.73 -9.67
CA MET A 360 -9.52 9.49 -10.21
C MET A 360 -10.86 8.87 -9.78
N LEU A 361 -11.98 9.55 -10.01
CA LEU A 361 -13.29 8.99 -9.69
C LEU A 361 -13.59 7.78 -10.57
N VAL A 362 -14.12 6.71 -9.96
CA VAL A 362 -14.41 5.43 -10.64
C VAL A 362 -15.43 5.60 -11.78
N ASN A 363 -16.29 6.62 -11.72
CA ASN A 363 -17.27 6.92 -12.77
C ASN A 363 -16.68 7.61 -14.03
N GLU A 364 -15.40 7.93 -14.01
CA GLU A 364 -14.68 8.56 -15.13
C GLU A 364 -13.79 7.58 -15.91
N MET A 365 -13.90 6.26 -15.60
CA MET A 365 -13.13 5.17 -16.20
C MET A 365 -13.82 4.56 -17.43
#